data_f01e03805ed200c06c9284fde2dd768e
#
_entry.id   f01e03805ed200c06c9284fde2dd768e
#
_cell.length_a   1.000
_cell.length_b   1.000
_cell.length_c   1.000
_cell.angle_alpha   90.00
_cell.angle_beta   90.00
_cell.angle_gamma   90.00
#
_symmetry.space_group_name_H-M   'P 1'
#
loop_
_entity.id
_entity.type
_entity.pdbx_description
1 polymer ?
#
loop_
_entity_poly.entity_id
_entity_poly.type
_entity_poly.pdbx_seq_one_letter_code
_entity_poly.pdbx_strand_id
1 'polypeptide(L)'
;MKMSLAEKVYLKLREVPRGKVTTYKWLAEVAGSKGYRLVGQILKRNPDAPRTPCHRVVSSSGKIGGFGGERSGKKIEEKIRMLEQEGVEVKKGVIDLEQYGFDFKE
;
A
#
# COMPACT_ATOMS: atom_id res chain seq x y z
N MET A 1 0.83 13.70 23.12
CA MET A 1 1.89 12.75 22.74
C MET A 1 2.09 12.74 21.24
N LYS A 2 3.33 12.69 20.82
CA LYS A 2 3.64 12.64 19.38
C LYS A 2 3.57 11.20 18.89
N MET A 3 2.89 11.00 17.78
CA MET A 3 2.86 9.69 17.14
C MET A 3 4.17 9.42 16.42
N SER A 4 4.62 8.17 16.44
CA SER A 4 5.78 7.76 15.66
C SER A 4 5.43 7.79 14.17
N LEU A 5 6.43 7.79 13.30
CA LEU A 5 6.20 7.71 11.87
C LEU A 5 5.44 6.44 11.50
N ALA A 6 5.80 5.30 12.12
CA ALA A 6 5.11 4.04 11.86
C ALA A 6 3.62 4.15 12.20
N GLU A 7 3.28 4.74 13.34
CA GLU A 7 1.89 4.94 13.72
C GLU A 7 1.14 5.81 12.72
N LYS A 8 1.77 6.88 12.25
CA LYS A 8 1.16 7.76 11.25
C LYS A 8 0.91 7.01 9.93
N VAL A 9 1.90 6.22 9.51
CA VAL A 9 1.78 5.42 8.28
C VAL A 9 0.62 4.44 8.40
N TYR A 10 0.53 3.71 9.50
CA TYR A 10 -0.54 2.72 9.68
C TYR A 10 -1.91 3.38 9.77
N LEU A 11 -2.03 4.51 10.46
CA LEU A 11 -3.30 5.23 10.54
C LEU A 11 -3.76 5.74 9.18
N LYS A 12 -2.85 6.31 8.41
CA LYS A 12 -3.19 6.79 7.06
C LYS A 12 -3.54 5.63 6.13
N LEU A 13 -2.82 4.54 6.24
CA LEU A 13 -3.09 3.36 5.41
C LEU A 13 -4.51 2.83 5.64
N ARG A 14 -4.99 2.88 6.88
CA ARG A 14 -6.35 2.44 7.20
C ARG A 14 -7.43 3.29 6.56
N GLU A 15 -7.11 4.48 6.08
CA GLU A 15 -8.04 5.34 5.36
C GLU A 15 -8.26 4.89 3.91
N VAL A 16 -7.36 4.06 3.37
CA VAL A 16 -7.49 3.57 2.00
C VAL A 16 -8.63 2.55 1.95
N PRO A 17 -9.71 2.85 1.22
CA PRO A 17 -10.88 1.98 1.24
C PRO A 17 -10.67 0.70 0.43
N ARG A 18 -11.48 -0.29 0.74
CA ARG A 18 -11.53 -1.53 -0.04
C ARG A 18 -11.87 -1.17 -1.49
N GLY A 19 -11.15 -1.76 -2.45
CA GLY A 19 -11.35 -1.46 -3.86
C GLY A 19 -10.49 -0.33 -4.38
N LYS A 20 -9.64 0.25 -3.51
CA LYS A 20 -8.70 1.29 -3.89
C LYS A 20 -7.29 0.90 -3.48
N VAL A 21 -6.31 1.56 -4.09
CA VAL A 21 -4.90 1.40 -3.73
C VAL A 21 -4.25 2.76 -3.58
N THR A 22 -3.24 2.84 -2.73
CA THR A 22 -2.40 4.03 -2.67
C THR A 22 -0.99 3.66 -3.12
N THR A 23 -0.09 4.62 -3.17
CA THR A 23 1.30 4.36 -3.54
C THR A 23 2.20 4.63 -2.36
N TYR A 24 3.40 4.05 -2.38
CA TYR A 24 4.40 4.34 -1.35
C TYR A 24 4.69 5.84 -1.27
N LYS A 25 4.70 6.51 -2.43
CA LYS A 25 4.95 7.96 -2.49
C LYS A 25 3.83 8.75 -1.82
N TRP A 26 2.57 8.48 -2.20
CA TRP A 26 1.43 9.19 -1.61
C TRP A 26 1.33 8.96 -0.11
N LEU A 27 1.55 7.72 0.31
CA LEU A 27 1.50 7.37 1.73
C LEU A 27 2.62 8.08 2.50
N ALA A 28 3.83 8.11 1.95
CA ALA A 28 4.95 8.82 2.57
C ALA A 28 4.64 10.31 2.72
N GLU A 29 4.10 10.92 1.67
CA GLU A 29 3.76 12.35 1.68
C GLU A 29 2.74 12.66 2.76
N VAL A 30 1.67 11.89 2.84
CA VAL A 30 0.60 12.18 3.81
C VAL A 30 1.02 11.87 5.24
N ALA A 31 1.94 10.95 5.44
CA ALA A 31 2.46 10.61 6.76
C ALA A 31 3.61 11.55 7.19
N GLY A 32 4.07 12.41 6.29
CA GLY A 32 5.17 13.32 6.60
C GLY A 32 6.54 12.68 6.55
N SER A 33 6.68 11.57 5.83
CA SER A 33 7.97 10.91 5.65
C SER A 33 8.74 11.55 4.50
N LYS A 34 10.04 11.69 4.67
CA LYS A 34 10.92 12.23 3.62
C LYS A 34 11.23 11.20 2.53
N GLY A 35 11.02 9.92 2.79
CA GLY A 35 11.35 8.88 1.83
C GLY A 35 10.36 7.74 1.83
N TYR A 36 10.03 7.25 0.64
CA TYR A 36 9.11 6.13 0.49
C TYR A 36 9.75 4.77 0.84
N ARG A 37 11.09 4.68 0.82
CA ARG A 37 11.78 3.45 1.22
C ARG A 37 11.54 3.12 2.69
N LEU A 38 11.54 4.14 3.54
CA LEU A 38 11.26 3.96 4.96
C LEU A 38 9.84 3.47 5.17
N VAL A 39 8.90 4.00 4.38
CA VAL A 39 7.51 3.52 4.41
C VAL A 39 7.45 2.03 4.07
N GLY A 40 8.18 1.60 3.04
CA GLY A 40 8.24 0.19 2.66
C GLY A 40 8.73 -0.69 3.80
N GLN A 41 9.75 -0.25 4.54
CA GLN A 41 10.26 -0.99 5.69
C GLN A 41 9.24 -1.05 6.83
N ILE A 42 8.53 0.05 7.06
CA ILE A 42 7.47 0.11 8.07
C ILE A 42 6.35 -0.88 7.72
N LEU A 43 5.93 -0.89 6.46
CA LEU A 43 4.87 -1.79 6.00
C LEU A 43 5.26 -3.26 6.12
N LYS A 44 6.52 -3.57 5.88
CA LYS A 44 7.05 -4.93 6.03
C LYS A 44 6.84 -5.46 7.43
N ARG A 45 6.84 -4.58 8.43
CA ARG A 45 6.69 -4.93 9.85
C ARG A 45 5.26 -4.78 10.35
N ASN A 46 4.30 -4.62 9.47
CA ASN A 46 2.90 -4.42 9.83
C ASN A 46 2.40 -5.56 10.73
N PRO A 47 2.09 -5.28 12.01
CA PRO A 47 1.65 -6.32 12.94
C PRO A 47 0.16 -6.62 12.87
N ASP A 48 -0.57 -5.90 12.03
CA ASP A 48 -2.05 -5.90 12.05
C ASP A 48 -2.64 -6.13 10.66
N ALA A 49 -1.96 -6.91 9.82
CA ALA A 49 -2.50 -7.27 8.51
C ALA A 49 -3.60 -8.33 8.67
N PRO A 50 -4.65 -8.30 7.85
CA PRO A 50 -4.94 -7.34 6.78
C PRO A 50 -5.79 -6.15 7.23
N ARG A 51 -6.05 -5.98 8.50
CA ARG A 51 -6.83 -4.89 9.06
C ARG A 51 -6.18 -3.53 8.75
N THR A 52 -4.85 -3.46 8.91
CA THR A 52 -4.05 -2.38 8.35
C THR A 52 -3.63 -2.89 6.98
N PRO A 53 -4.24 -2.38 5.88
CA PRO A 53 -4.20 -3.07 4.59
C PRO A 53 -2.95 -2.79 3.78
N CYS A 54 -1.81 -3.32 4.19
CA CYS A 54 -0.55 -3.10 3.49
C CYS A 54 -0.56 -3.63 2.05
N HIS A 55 -1.49 -4.55 1.73
CA HIS A 55 -1.66 -5.02 0.35
C HIS A 55 -2.20 -3.95 -0.58
N ARG A 56 -2.75 -2.85 -0.03
CA ARG A 56 -3.29 -1.74 -0.84
C ARG A 56 -2.25 -0.67 -1.15
N VAL A 57 -0.96 -0.98 -1.00
CA VAL A 57 0.13 -0.05 -1.33
C VAL A 57 0.91 -0.62 -2.50
N VAL A 58 1.00 0.17 -3.57
CA VAL A 58 1.69 -0.24 -4.81
C VAL A 58 2.70 0.83 -5.20
N SER A 59 3.51 0.55 -6.23
CA SER A 59 4.49 1.52 -6.72
C SER A 59 3.81 2.72 -7.36
N SER A 60 4.49 3.86 -7.39
CA SER A 60 3.96 5.08 -7.99
C SER A 60 3.69 4.95 -9.49
N SER A 61 4.27 3.93 -10.13
CA SER A 61 4.00 3.62 -11.54
C SER A 61 2.78 2.71 -11.72
N GLY A 62 2.14 2.28 -10.64
CA GLY A 62 1.04 1.32 -10.68
C GLY A 62 1.48 -0.13 -10.63
N LYS A 63 2.77 -0.40 -10.67
CA LYS A 63 3.28 -1.77 -10.54
C LYS A 63 2.99 -2.29 -9.14
N ILE A 64 2.74 -3.60 -9.05
CA ILE A 64 2.28 -4.22 -7.81
C ILE A 64 3.21 -4.00 -6.60
N GLY A 65 4.53 -3.91 -6.83
CA GLY A 65 5.48 -3.71 -5.75
C GLY A 65 5.68 -4.95 -4.89
N GLY A 66 6.33 -4.76 -3.75
CA GLY A 66 6.62 -5.86 -2.84
C GLY A 66 5.47 -6.16 -1.87
N PHE A 67 5.56 -7.30 -1.20
CA PHE A 67 4.61 -7.69 -0.17
C PHE A 67 5.29 -8.65 0.81
N GLY A 68 5.14 -8.35 2.11
CA GLY A 68 5.74 -9.18 3.16
C GLY A 68 7.26 -9.29 3.06
N GLY A 69 7.91 -8.28 2.48
CA GLY A 69 9.36 -8.28 2.27
C GLY A 69 9.80 -9.01 1.01
N GLU A 70 8.88 -9.59 0.26
CA GLU A 70 9.17 -10.32 -0.98
C GLU A 70 8.82 -9.48 -2.20
N ARG A 71 9.48 -9.72 -3.33
CA ARG A 71 9.22 -9.00 -4.58
C ARG A 71 8.69 -9.91 -5.68
N SER A 72 8.63 -11.19 -5.42
CA SER A 72 8.13 -12.19 -6.38
C SER A 72 7.65 -13.41 -5.62
N GLY A 73 7.04 -14.34 -6.33
CA GLY A 73 6.61 -15.61 -5.76
C GLY A 73 5.28 -15.55 -5.05
N LYS A 74 5.10 -16.44 -4.08
CA LYS A 74 3.80 -16.64 -3.42
C LYS A 74 3.24 -15.42 -2.73
N LYS A 75 4.10 -14.59 -2.13
CA LYS A 75 3.64 -13.37 -1.45
C LYS A 75 3.04 -12.37 -2.43
N ILE A 76 3.64 -12.24 -3.60
CA ILE A 76 3.11 -11.32 -4.61
C ILE A 76 1.82 -11.87 -5.20
N GLU A 77 1.73 -13.18 -5.42
CA GLU A 77 0.50 -13.82 -5.87
C GLU A 77 -0.63 -13.61 -4.86
N GLU A 78 -0.32 -13.72 -3.57
CA GLU A 78 -1.27 -13.47 -2.49
C GLU A 78 -1.76 -12.02 -2.51
N LYS A 79 -0.83 -11.06 -2.67
CA LYS A 79 -1.18 -9.64 -2.75
C LYS A 79 -2.14 -9.39 -3.91
N ILE A 80 -1.84 -9.94 -5.09
CA ILE A 80 -2.70 -9.78 -6.27
C ILE A 80 -4.08 -10.37 -6.00
N ARG A 81 -4.14 -11.57 -5.42
CA ARG A 81 -5.41 -12.22 -5.11
C ARG A 81 -6.25 -11.37 -4.15
N MET A 82 -5.63 -10.81 -3.12
CA MET A 82 -6.33 -9.96 -2.16
C MET A 82 -6.92 -8.72 -2.85
N LEU A 83 -6.15 -8.10 -3.72
CA LEU A 83 -6.61 -6.91 -4.45
C LEU A 83 -7.75 -7.27 -5.41
N GLU A 84 -7.62 -8.38 -6.12
CA GLU A 84 -8.68 -8.82 -7.04
C GLU A 84 -9.97 -9.16 -6.31
N GLN A 85 -9.87 -9.73 -5.12
CA GLN A 85 -11.05 -9.99 -4.28
C GLN A 85 -11.74 -8.70 -3.85
N GLU A 86 -11.02 -7.61 -3.82
CA GLU A 86 -11.57 -6.29 -3.48
C GLU A 86 -12.05 -5.52 -4.70
N GLY A 87 -11.98 -6.13 -5.88
CA GLY A 87 -12.45 -5.51 -7.11
C GLY A 87 -11.41 -4.71 -7.86
N VAL A 88 -10.14 -4.77 -7.44
CA VAL A 88 -9.05 -4.08 -8.12
C VAL A 88 -8.52 -4.97 -9.23
N GLU A 89 -8.55 -4.47 -10.46
CA GLU A 89 -8.06 -5.22 -11.61
C GLU A 89 -6.54 -5.08 -11.70
N VAL A 90 -5.84 -6.21 -11.81
CA VAL A 90 -4.39 -6.24 -11.97
C VAL A 90 -4.11 -6.84 -13.35
N LYS A 91 -3.53 -6.04 -14.24
CA LYS A 91 -3.18 -6.48 -15.60
C LYS A 91 -1.67 -6.53 -15.74
N LYS A 92 -1.12 -7.72 -15.93
CA LYS A 92 0.33 -7.91 -16.11
C LYS A 92 1.14 -7.26 -14.99
N GLY A 93 0.64 -7.38 -13.75
CA GLY A 93 1.31 -6.81 -12.59
C GLY A 93 1.18 -5.31 -12.43
N VAL A 94 0.25 -4.67 -13.16
CA VAL A 94 0.05 -3.22 -13.13
C VAL A 94 -1.40 -2.89 -12.80
N ILE A 95 -1.59 -1.87 -11.99
CA ILE A 95 -2.90 -1.36 -11.58
C ILE A 95 -3.07 0.04 -12.16
N ASP A 96 -4.25 0.31 -12.70
CA ASP A 96 -4.60 1.63 -13.25
C ASP A 96 -4.89 2.59 -12.09
N LEU A 97 -3.93 3.47 -11.81
CA LEU A 97 -4.06 4.42 -10.69
C LEU A 97 -5.10 5.51 -10.95
N GLU A 98 -5.45 5.78 -12.20
CA GLU A 98 -6.54 6.73 -12.50
C GLU A 98 -7.87 6.17 -12.02
N GLN A 99 -8.04 4.86 -12.16
CA GLN A 99 -9.27 4.19 -11.75
C GLN A 99 -9.30 3.83 -10.27
N TYR A 100 -8.20 3.30 -9.75
CA TYR A 100 -8.16 2.71 -8.40
C TYR A 100 -7.34 3.49 -7.39
N GLY A 101 -6.66 4.54 -7.81
CA GLY A 101 -5.77 5.29 -6.93
C GLY A 101 -6.49 6.09 -5.85
N PHE A 102 -5.91 6.12 -4.67
CA PHE A 102 -6.37 6.91 -3.54
C PHE A 102 -5.19 7.75 -3.05
N ASP A 103 -5.21 9.04 -3.32
CA ASP A 103 -4.08 9.94 -3.03
C ASP A 103 -4.27 10.80 -1.77
N PHE A 104 -5.30 10.50 -0.98
CA PHE A 104 -5.63 11.22 0.26
C PHE A 104 -6.08 12.67 0.05
N LYS A 105 -6.32 13.06 -1.18
CA LYS A 105 -6.76 14.43 -1.50
C LYS A 105 -8.25 14.46 -1.83
N GLU A 106 -9.06 14.47 -0.81
CA GLU A 106 -10.51 14.50 -0.99
C GLU A 106 -11.15 15.74 -0.46
#